data_09d7b4522eb8f90a338559a91abf8f6a
#
_entry.id   09d7b4522eb8f90a338559a91abf8f6a
#
_cell.length_a   1.000
_cell.length_b   1.000
_cell.length_c   1.000
_cell.angle_alpha   90.00
_cell.angle_beta   90.00
_cell.angle_gamma   90.00
#
_symmetry.space_group_name_H-M   'P 1'
#
loop_
_entity.id
_entity.type
_entity.pdbx_description
1 polymer ?
#
loop_
_entity_poly.entity_id
_entity_poly.type
_entity_poly.pdbx_seq_one_letter_code
_entity_poly.pdbx_strand_id
1 'polypeptide(L)'
;DEIFKMHSQSMIGQPAAVPKPRTKVVRNDPCPCGSGKKFKKCCGLYDDTKTAQLSPKECREFYELWYGLMGYVNEREHMIREKIKPEYPNAVSDSKIYDVRQVLWEKPELIDEYISEGKLSQDKIEILKLWRTNHKKGILFLVDYQPEFAVALTSNAQGEDTLYGVKGISTSLANSIRRVLPTSIETVLLPFKGKIVYDSFIHSLEIGFGEGAQK
;
A
#
# COMPACT_ATOMS: atom_id res chain seq x y z
N ASP A 1 -8.62 3.67 14.44
CA ASP A 1 -7.50 4.56 14.78
C ASP A 1 -6.38 3.86 15.55
N GLU A 2 -6.71 3.03 16.53
CA GLU A 2 -5.71 2.30 17.32
C GLU A 2 -4.89 1.31 16.48
N ILE A 3 -5.50 0.64 15.50
CA ILE A 3 -4.81 -0.33 14.63
C ILE A 3 -3.71 0.37 13.80
N PHE A 4 -3.99 1.56 13.26
CA PHE A 4 -2.98 2.34 12.54
C PHE A 4 -1.87 2.85 13.45
N LYS A 5 -2.23 3.34 14.64
CA LYS A 5 -1.26 3.80 15.65
C LYS A 5 -0.37 2.64 16.14
N MET A 6 -0.95 1.47 16.42
CA MET A 6 -0.19 0.29 16.84
C MET A 6 0.77 -0.20 15.75
N HIS A 7 0.35 -0.20 14.47
CA HIS A 7 1.23 -0.60 13.36
C HIS A 7 2.35 0.42 13.12
N SER A 8 2.09 1.71 13.30
CA SER A 8 3.14 2.73 13.15
C SER A 8 4.14 2.71 14.31
N GLN A 9 3.68 2.49 15.55
CA GLN A 9 4.57 2.41 16.71
C GLN A 9 5.43 1.15 16.73
N SER A 10 4.90 -0.01 16.28
CA SER A 10 5.68 -1.25 16.20
C SER A 10 6.75 -1.22 15.11
N MET A 11 6.65 -0.32 14.15
CA MET A 11 7.65 -0.15 13.09
C MET A 11 8.83 0.75 13.46
N ILE A 12 8.70 1.56 14.50
CA ILE A 12 9.74 2.53 14.93
C ILE A 12 10.58 2.00 16.09
N GLY A 13 10.16 0.94 16.78
CA GLY A 13 10.89 0.45 17.94
C GLY A 13 10.68 -1.01 18.26
N GLN A 14 11.61 -1.85 17.88
CA GLN A 14 11.91 -3.25 18.19
C GLN A 14 11.42 -4.31 17.18
N PRO A 15 12.29 -5.23 16.73
CA PRO A 15 11.91 -6.39 15.94
C PRO A 15 11.21 -7.42 16.84
N ALA A 16 9.89 -7.45 16.84
CA ALA A 16 9.15 -8.56 17.39
C ALA A 16 9.33 -9.77 16.46
N ALA A 17 10.12 -10.74 16.90
CA ALA A 17 10.31 -12.01 16.22
C ALA A 17 9.00 -12.82 16.27
N VAL A 18 8.26 -12.86 15.16
CA VAL A 18 7.22 -13.86 14.92
C VAL A 18 7.90 -15.11 14.34
N PRO A 19 7.83 -16.29 14.97
CA PRO A 19 8.41 -17.51 14.41
C PRO A 19 7.59 -17.94 13.18
N LYS A 20 8.13 -17.74 11.98
CA LYS A 20 7.60 -18.34 10.75
C LYS A 20 8.02 -19.81 10.70
N PRO A 21 7.14 -20.77 10.30
CA PRO A 21 7.57 -22.10 9.95
C PRO A 21 8.47 -22.00 8.70
N ARG A 22 9.76 -22.21 8.91
CA ARG A 22 10.76 -22.18 7.85
C ARG A 22 10.82 -23.51 7.13
N THR A 23 10.08 -23.69 6.06
CA THR A 23 10.57 -24.54 4.97
C THR A 23 11.77 -23.82 4.38
N LYS A 24 12.99 -24.38 4.62
CA LYS A 24 14.24 -23.83 4.06
C LYS A 24 14.21 -23.98 2.55
N VAL A 25 13.73 -22.94 1.86
CA VAL A 25 13.89 -22.81 0.40
C VAL A 25 15.37 -22.48 0.15
N VAL A 26 16.07 -23.37 -0.57
CA VAL A 26 17.47 -23.17 -0.89
C VAL A 26 17.59 -22.16 -2.05
N ARG A 27 18.67 -21.40 -2.06
CA ARG A 27 18.93 -20.28 -2.99
C ARG A 27 18.72 -20.63 -4.47
N ASN A 28 18.92 -21.90 -4.87
CA ASN A 28 18.79 -22.36 -6.25
C ASN A 28 17.45 -23.06 -6.56
N ASP A 29 16.60 -23.29 -5.57
CA ASP A 29 15.31 -23.95 -5.77
C ASP A 29 14.37 -23.11 -6.66
N PRO A 30 13.35 -23.73 -7.29
CA PRO A 30 12.27 -22.99 -7.92
C PRO A 30 11.60 -22.06 -6.91
N CYS A 31 11.31 -20.84 -7.33
CA CYS A 31 10.72 -19.87 -6.44
C CYS A 31 9.29 -20.28 -6.04
N PRO A 32 8.94 -20.36 -4.75
CA PRO A 32 7.61 -20.76 -4.30
C PRO A 32 6.49 -19.79 -4.72
N CYS A 33 6.84 -18.60 -5.27
CA CYS A 33 5.85 -17.66 -5.82
C CYS A 33 5.27 -18.07 -7.16
N GLY A 34 5.70 -19.21 -7.76
CA GLY A 34 5.19 -19.70 -9.04
C GLY A 34 5.75 -18.97 -10.28
N SER A 35 6.73 -18.08 -10.14
CA SER A 35 7.31 -17.30 -11.27
C SER A 35 8.19 -18.12 -12.23
N GLY A 36 8.45 -19.39 -11.95
CA GLY A 36 9.38 -20.25 -12.72
C GLY A 36 10.86 -19.86 -12.59
N LYS A 37 11.21 -18.79 -11.87
CA LYS A 37 12.58 -18.36 -11.64
C LYS A 37 13.18 -19.06 -10.41
N LYS A 38 14.52 -19.17 -10.36
CA LYS A 38 15.22 -19.63 -9.16
C LYS A 38 14.97 -18.64 -8.01
N PHE A 39 14.82 -19.14 -6.77
CA PHE A 39 14.56 -18.32 -5.57
C PHE A 39 15.51 -17.12 -5.45
N LYS A 40 16.84 -17.34 -5.64
CA LYS A 40 17.86 -16.27 -5.62
C LYS A 40 17.69 -15.18 -6.69
N LYS A 41 16.95 -15.45 -7.76
CA LYS A 41 16.67 -14.51 -8.87
C LYS A 41 15.22 -13.98 -8.84
N CYS A 42 14.50 -14.24 -7.75
CA CYS A 42 13.13 -13.83 -7.54
C CYS A 42 12.93 -13.38 -6.08
N CYS A 43 12.11 -14.06 -5.30
CA CYS A 43 11.83 -13.69 -3.92
C CYS A 43 13.05 -13.73 -2.98
N GLY A 44 14.07 -14.52 -3.31
CA GLY A 44 15.34 -14.53 -2.55
C GLY A 44 16.25 -13.32 -2.77
N LEU A 45 15.91 -12.43 -3.69
CA LEU A 45 16.56 -11.11 -3.81
C LEU A 45 15.98 -10.09 -2.83
N TYR A 46 14.78 -10.39 -2.32
CA TYR A 46 14.02 -9.47 -1.47
C TYR A 46 13.97 -10.05 -0.06
N ASP A 47 14.69 -9.45 0.83
CA ASP A 47 14.48 -9.58 2.26
C ASP A 47 13.39 -8.56 2.61
N ASP A 48 12.15 -9.03 2.80
CA ASP A 48 10.98 -8.19 3.06
C ASP A 48 11.17 -7.28 4.29
N THR A 49 12.08 -7.66 5.18
CA THR A 49 12.43 -6.86 6.36
C THR A 49 13.44 -5.75 6.05
N LYS A 50 14.09 -5.79 4.87
CA LYS A 50 15.18 -4.86 4.49
C LYS A 50 14.89 -4.06 3.23
N THR A 51 13.68 -4.13 2.68
CA THR A 51 13.30 -3.38 1.49
C THR A 51 12.17 -2.42 1.79
N ALA A 52 12.29 -1.17 1.30
CA ALA A 52 11.25 -0.16 1.45
C ALA A 52 10.04 -0.38 0.53
N GLN A 53 9.83 -1.60 0.06
CA GLN A 53 8.69 -1.99 -0.80
C GLN A 53 8.20 -3.40 -0.47
N LEU A 54 7.02 -3.75 -0.97
CA LEU A 54 6.47 -5.09 -0.85
C LEU A 54 7.31 -6.11 -1.62
N SER A 55 7.29 -7.36 -1.20
CA SER A 55 7.83 -8.47 -1.99
C SER A 55 7.07 -8.62 -3.31
N PRO A 56 7.67 -9.22 -4.36
CA PRO A 56 6.98 -9.41 -5.64
C PRO A 56 5.67 -10.21 -5.52
N LYS A 57 5.59 -11.12 -4.56
CA LYS A 57 4.39 -11.88 -4.27
C LYS A 57 3.31 -10.97 -3.65
N GLU A 58 3.66 -10.24 -2.60
CA GLU A 58 2.73 -9.32 -1.93
C GLU A 58 2.27 -8.19 -2.85
N CYS A 59 3.18 -7.66 -3.69
CA CYS A 59 2.85 -6.67 -4.70
C CYS A 59 1.76 -7.18 -5.66
N ARG A 60 1.89 -8.42 -6.15
CA ARG A 60 0.88 -9.03 -7.01
C ARG A 60 -0.44 -9.23 -6.26
N GLU A 61 -0.40 -9.80 -5.05
CA GLU A 61 -1.58 -10.04 -4.22
C GLU A 61 -2.32 -8.71 -3.89
N PHE A 62 -1.55 -7.64 -3.62
CA PHE A 62 -2.13 -6.31 -3.41
C PHE A 62 -2.87 -5.83 -4.66
N TYR A 63 -2.21 -5.84 -5.82
CA TYR A 63 -2.82 -5.35 -7.05
C TYR A 63 -3.98 -6.20 -7.55
N GLU A 64 -3.94 -7.51 -7.40
CA GLU A 64 -5.07 -8.39 -7.72
C GLU A 64 -6.29 -8.04 -6.87
N LEU A 65 -6.11 -7.79 -5.56
CA LEU A 65 -7.18 -7.38 -4.67
C LEU A 65 -7.66 -5.96 -5.01
N TRP A 66 -6.73 -5.03 -5.22
CA TRP A 66 -7.01 -3.63 -5.55
C TRP A 66 -7.79 -3.51 -6.86
N TYR A 67 -7.30 -4.14 -7.93
CA TYR A 67 -8.00 -4.10 -9.22
C TYR A 67 -9.31 -4.89 -9.22
N GLY A 68 -9.43 -5.93 -8.42
CA GLY A 68 -10.71 -6.59 -8.19
C GLY A 68 -11.75 -5.66 -7.59
N LEU A 69 -11.36 -4.89 -6.56
CA LEU A 69 -12.22 -3.87 -5.97
C LEU A 69 -12.52 -2.73 -6.96
N MET A 70 -11.53 -2.22 -7.69
CA MET A 70 -11.74 -1.19 -8.72
C MET A 70 -12.68 -1.67 -9.83
N GLY A 71 -12.56 -2.94 -10.25
CA GLY A 71 -13.47 -3.55 -11.21
C GLY A 71 -14.92 -3.57 -10.71
N TYR A 72 -15.13 -3.94 -9.46
CA TYR A 72 -16.43 -3.92 -8.83
C TYR A 72 -17.03 -2.51 -8.77
N VAL A 73 -16.24 -1.53 -8.29
CA VAL A 73 -16.67 -0.12 -8.23
C VAL A 73 -17.05 0.39 -9.61
N ASN A 74 -16.24 0.09 -10.64
CA ASN A 74 -16.54 0.49 -12.00
C ASN A 74 -17.83 -0.16 -12.55
N GLU A 75 -18.08 -1.44 -12.26
CA GLU A 75 -19.30 -2.13 -12.68
C GLU A 75 -20.57 -1.57 -11.98
N ARG A 76 -20.45 -1.12 -10.73
CA ARG A 76 -21.55 -0.51 -9.96
C ARG A 76 -21.85 0.92 -10.38
N GLU A 77 -20.82 1.73 -10.57
CA GLU A 77 -20.94 3.18 -10.79
C GLU A 77 -20.86 3.59 -12.27
N HIS A 78 -20.56 2.64 -13.18
CA HIS A 78 -20.50 2.84 -14.63
C HIS A 78 -19.54 3.96 -15.06
N MET A 79 -18.37 4.05 -14.42
CA MET A 79 -17.43 5.17 -14.59
C MET A 79 -16.69 5.13 -15.92
N ILE A 80 -16.21 3.96 -16.33
CA ILE A 80 -15.48 3.76 -17.58
C ILE A 80 -16.03 2.56 -18.35
N ARG A 81 -15.83 2.56 -19.68
CA ARG A 81 -16.31 1.46 -20.54
C ARG A 81 -15.45 0.21 -20.43
N GLU A 82 -14.16 0.37 -20.14
CA GLU A 82 -13.23 -0.73 -20.05
C GLU A 82 -13.47 -1.55 -18.77
N LYS A 83 -13.31 -2.86 -18.92
CA LYS A 83 -13.41 -3.77 -17.79
C LYS A 83 -12.07 -3.86 -17.06
N ILE A 84 -12.04 -3.48 -15.79
CA ILE A 84 -10.87 -3.63 -14.91
C ILE A 84 -10.86 -5.07 -14.39
N LYS A 85 -9.84 -5.84 -14.76
CA LYS A 85 -9.68 -7.23 -14.30
C LYS A 85 -8.79 -7.29 -13.06
N PRO A 86 -8.97 -8.29 -12.17
CA PRO A 86 -8.12 -8.48 -10.99
C PRO A 86 -6.76 -9.11 -11.35
N GLU A 87 -5.99 -8.45 -12.21
CA GLU A 87 -4.70 -8.91 -12.72
C GLU A 87 -3.65 -7.78 -12.69
N TYR A 88 -2.38 -8.13 -12.49
CA TYR A 88 -1.27 -7.18 -12.48
C TYR A 88 -0.14 -7.67 -13.42
N PRO A 89 0.35 -6.82 -14.34
CA PRO A 89 -0.09 -5.45 -14.61
C PRO A 89 -1.49 -5.38 -15.23
N ASN A 90 -2.20 -4.25 -15.03
CA ASN A 90 -3.53 -4.04 -15.59
C ASN A 90 -3.47 -3.45 -17.00
N ALA A 91 -4.45 -3.80 -17.85
CA ALA A 91 -4.53 -3.27 -19.22
C ALA A 91 -5.19 -1.88 -19.29
N VAL A 92 -5.95 -1.48 -18.26
CA VAL A 92 -6.60 -0.17 -18.17
C VAL A 92 -5.58 0.86 -17.70
N SER A 93 -5.60 2.06 -18.28
CA SER A 93 -4.67 3.13 -17.94
C SER A 93 -4.88 3.63 -16.49
N ASP A 94 -3.78 4.05 -15.85
CA ASP A 94 -3.79 4.55 -14.48
C ASP A 94 -4.73 5.75 -14.29
N SER A 95 -4.85 6.65 -15.30
CA SER A 95 -5.76 7.80 -15.24
C SER A 95 -7.23 7.38 -15.09
N LYS A 96 -7.66 6.35 -15.81
CA LYS A 96 -9.03 5.82 -15.72
C LYS A 96 -9.27 5.09 -14.40
N ILE A 97 -8.29 4.33 -13.93
CA ILE A 97 -8.36 3.67 -12.62
C ILE A 97 -8.40 4.72 -11.50
N TYR A 98 -7.69 5.83 -11.67
CA TYR A 98 -7.73 6.96 -10.74
C TYR A 98 -9.14 7.55 -10.59
N ASP A 99 -9.86 7.73 -11.70
CA ASP A 99 -11.24 8.24 -11.65
C ASP A 99 -12.16 7.30 -10.86
N VAL A 100 -12.05 5.98 -11.10
CA VAL A 100 -12.78 4.96 -10.33
C VAL A 100 -12.40 4.97 -8.85
N ARG A 101 -11.11 5.11 -8.55
CA ARG A 101 -10.59 5.22 -7.18
C ARG A 101 -11.17 6.41 -6.43
N GLN A 102 -11.40 7.55 -7.08
CA GLN A 102 -12.01 8.71 -6.42
C GLN A 102 -13.40 8.39 -5.91
N VAL A 103 -14.22 7.71 -6.71
CA VAL A 103 -15.56 7.27 -6.31
C VAL A 103 -15.51 6.30 -5.12
N LEU A 104 -14.56 5.35 -5.11
CA LEU A 104 -14.40 4.45 -3.97
C LEU A 104 -14.20 5.23 -2.65
N TRP A 105 -13.35 6.26 -2.67
CA TRP A 105 -13.04 7.01 -1.44
C TRP A 105 -14.09 8.09 -1.10
N GLU A 106 -15.03 8.34 -1.98
CA GLU A 106 -16.27 9.09 -1.69
C GLU A 106 -17.37 8.17 -1.15
N LYS A 107 -17.40 6.91 -1.58
CA LYS A 107 -18.38 5.88 -1.23
C LYS A 107 -17.69 4.62 -0.69
N PRO A 108 -16.98 4.67 0.45
CA PRO A 108 -16.22 3.52 0.94
C PRO A 108 -17.11 2.32 1.35
N GLU A 109 -18.43 2.49 1.48
CA GLU A 109 -19.40 1.40 1.65
C GLU A 109 -19.43 0.40 0.49
N LEU A 110 -18.95 0.78 -0.71
CA LEU A 110 -18.76 -0.12 -1.84
C LEU A 110 -17.79 -1.29 -1.53
N ILE A 111 -16.91 -1.12 -0.53
CA ILE A 111 -16.08 -2.22 -0.03
C ILE A 111 -16.95 -3.28 0.67
N ASP A 112 -17.93 -2.86 1.46
CA ASP A 112 -18.82 -3.78 2.18
C ASP A 112 -19.70 -4.56 1.19
N GLU A 113 -20.18 -3.89 0.12
CA GLU A 113 -20.91 -4.52 -0.97
C GLU A 113 -20.04 -5.55 -1.71
N TYR A 114 -18.80 -5.18 -2.07
CA TYR A 114 -17.85 -6.09 -2.71
C TYR A 114 -17.54 -7.32 -1.87
N ILE A 115 -17.43 -7.18 -0.55
CA ILE A 115 -17.25 -8.30 0.37
C ILE A 115 -18.47 -9.22 0.36
N SER A 116 -19.68 -8.66 0.35
CA SER A 116 -20.92 -9.43 0.42
C SER A 116 -21.27 -10.17 -0.87
N GLU A 117 -20.95 -9.59 -2.03
CA GLU A 117 -21.28 -10.13 -3.34
C GLU A 117 -20.12 -10.94 -3.94
N GLY A 118 -18.89 -10.66 -3.53
CA GLY A 118 -17.68 -11.26 -4.07
C GLY A 118 -17.41 -12.68 -3.55
N LYS A 119 -16.91 -13.57 -4.43
CA LYS A 119 -16.37 -14.87 -4.03
C LYS A 119 -14.93 -14.71 -3.57
N LEU A 120 -14.73 -14.08 -2.41
CA LEU A 120 -13.41 -13.77 -1.87
C LEU A 120 -12.97 -14.79 -0.82
N SER A 121 -11.67 -15.04 -0.74
CA SER A 121 -11.09 -15.81 0.37
C SER A 121 -11.16 -15.01 1.67
N GLN A 122 -11.15 -15.70 2.82
CA GLN A 122 -11.21 -15.06 4.13
C GLN A 122 -10.10 -14.02 4.33
N ASP A 123 -8.86 -14.31 3.90
CA ASP A 123 -7.72 -13.39 3.99
C ASP A 123 -7.98 -12.07 3.24
N LYS A 124 -8.61 -12.14 2.05
CA LYS A 124 -8.97 -10.96 1.26
C LYS A 124 -10.06 -10.14 1.94
N ILE A 125 -11.06 -10.82 2.52
CA ILE A 125 -12.14 -10.18 3.29
C ILE A 125 -11.56 -9.42 4.49
N GLU A 126 -10.62 -10.01 5.21
CA GLU A 126 -9.99 -9.36 6.37
C GLU A 126 -9.22 -8.10 5.96
N ILE A 127 -8.46 -8.16 4.86
CA ILE A 127 -7.76 -6.99 4.31
C ILE A 127 -8.75 -5.89 3.91
N LEU A 128 -9.81 -6.22 3.20
CA LEU A 128 -10.82 -5.26 2.77
C LEU A 128 -11.55 -4.61 3.95
N LYS A 129 -11.88 -5.37 4.99
CA LYS A 129 -12.44 -4.82 6.24
C LYS A 129 -11.49 -3.81 6.89
N LEU A 130 -10.19 -4.10 6.90
CA LEU A 130 -9.19 -3.14 7.38
C LEU A 130 -9.13 -1.88 6.49
N TRP A 131 -9.22 -2.02 5.17
CA TRP A 131 -9.28 -0.87 4.26
C TRP A 131 -10.53 -0.04 4.52
N ARG A 132 -11.68 -0.68 4.73
CA ARG A 132 -12.95 -0.01 5.02
C ARG A 132 -12.89 0.85 6.29
N THR A 133 -12.28 0.33 7.35
CA THR A 133 -12.31 0.96 8.68
C THR A 133 -11.06 1.79 9.01
N ASN A 134 -9.90 1.47 8.41
CA ASN A 134 -8.61 2.01 8.81
C ASN A 134 -7.85 2.74 7.69
N HIS A 135 -8.46 3.00 6.53
CA HIS A 135 -7.81 3.86 5.54
C HIS A 135 -7.61 5.29 6.08
N LYS A 136 -6.54 5.94 5.64
CA LYS A 136 -6.26 7.33 5.98
C LYS A 136 -6.02 8.14 4.70
N LYS A 137 -7.04 8.90 4.29
CA LYS A 137 -6.98 9.82 3.15
C LYS A 137 -6.49 11.17 3.62
N GLY A 138 -5.53 11.76 2.93
CA GLY A 138 -5.10 13.12 3.21
C GLY A 138 -3.69 13.46 2.74
N ILE A 139 -3.24 14.62 3.21
CA ILE A 139 -1.89 15.11 2.97
C ILE A 139 -0.96 14.53 4.02
N LEU A 140 0.15 13.98 3.56
CA LEU A 140 1.22 13.44 4.37
C LEU A 140 2.52 14.20 4.05
N PHE A 141 3.35 14.40 5.05
CA PHE A 141 4.69 14.94 4.89
C PHE A 141 5.70 13.79 4.97
N LEU A 142 6.36 13.49 3.85
CA LEU A 142 7.48 12.56 3.87
C LEU A 142 8.68 13.28 4.45
N VAL A 143 9.20 12.75 5.56
CA VAL A 143 10.27 13.39 6.34
C VAL A 143 11.57 12.62 6.29
N ASP A 144 11.54 11.30 5.99
CA ASP A 144 12.75 10.48 5.92
C ASP A 144 12.53 9.23 5.05
N TYR A 145 13.62 8.68 4.50
CA TYR A 145 13.66 7.40 3.80
C TYR A 145 14.57 6.43 4.56
N GLN A 146 13.93 5.44 5.19
CA GLN A 146 14.62 4.34 5.86
C GLN A 146 14.82 3.14 4.91
N PRO A 147 15.73 2.21 5.21
CA PRO A 147 15.93 1.01 4.37
C PRO A 147 14.67 0.17 4.18
N GLU A 148 13.77 0.15 5.18
CA GLU A 148 12.57 -0.69 5.18
C GLU A 148 11.28 0.05 4.83
N PHE A 149 11.23 1.37 4.93
CA PHE A 149 10.03 2.19 4.67
C PHE A 149 10.37 3.67 4.51
N ALA A 150 9.43 4.46 4.01
CA ALA A 150 9.47 5.92 4.11
C ALA A 150 8.72 6.35 5.39
N VAL A 151 9.25 7.36 6.08
CA VAL A 151 8.60 7.96 7.25
C VAL A 151 7.68 9.07 6.77
N ALA A 152 6.39 8.92 7.04
CA ALA A 152 5.36 9.88 6.71
C ALA A 152 4.73 10.44 7.99
N LEU A 153 4.65 11.76 8.08
CA LEU A 153 4.00 12.50 9.15
C LEU A 153 2.63 12.98 8.68
N THR A 154 1.63 12.86 9.52
CA THR A 154 0.33 13.53 9.36
C THR A 154 -0.10 14.14 10.68
N SER A 155 -0.82 15.26 10.62
CA SER A 155 -1.43 15.89 11.78
C SER A 155 -2.95 15.78 11.66
N ASN A 156 -3.63 15.50 12.76
CA ASN A 156 -5.09 15.54 12.81
C ASN A 156 -5.59 16.98 13.04
N ALA A 157 -6.91 17.18 13.01
CA ALA A 157 -7.53 18.50 13.23
C ALA A 157 -7.23 19.09 14.64
N GLN A 158 -6.83 18.28 15.60
CA GLN A 158 -6.43 18.67 16.96
C GLN A 158 -4.94 19.00 17.06
N GLY A 159 -4.18 18.92 15.95
CA GLY A 159 -2.75 19.17 15.92
C GLY A 159 -1.90 18.02 16.50
N GLU A 160 -2.48 16.82 16.65
CA GLU A 160 -1.72 15.65 17.08
C GLU A 160 -1.02 15.02 15.90
N ASP A 161 0.28 14.87 16.00
CA ASP A 161 1.12 14.29 14.98
C ASP A 161 1.17 12.77 15.08
N THR A 162 1.11 12.11 13.93
CA THR A 162 1.26 10.65 13.84
C THR A 162 2.27 10.32 12.75
N LEU A 163 3.24 9.46 13.09
CA LEU A 163 4.23 8.95 12.15
C LEU A 163 3.83 7.57 11.63
N TYR A 164 3.97 7.39 10.34
CA TYR A 164 3.71 6.12 9.63
C TYR A 164 4.96 5.66 8.90
N GLY A 165 5.32 4.38 9.07
CA GLY A 165 6.30 3.72 8.22
C GLY A 165 5.59 3.15 6.97
N VAL A 166 5.72 3.82 5.83
CA VAL A 166 5.01 3.49 4.59
C VAL A 166 5.91 2.71 3.63
N LYS A 167 5.49 1.52 3.24
CA LYS A 167 6.18 0.72 2.21
C LYS A 167 5.65 1.06 0.82
N GLY A 168 6.55 1.09 -0.14
CA GLY A 168 6.19 1.10 -1.56
C GLY A 168 5.50 -0.21 -1.96
N ILE A 169 4.76 -0.21 -3.05
CA ILE A 169 4.10 -1.41 -3.57
C ILE A 169 5.04 -2.14 -4.53
N SER A 170 5.19 -1.66 -5.76
CA SER A 170 6.08 -2.23 -6.76
C SER A 170 7.50 -1.66 -6.72
N THR A 171 7.66 -0.48 -6.15
CA THR A 171 8.93 0.22 -5.95
C THR A 171 8.87 1.07 -4.68
N SER A 172 10.02 1.43 -4.09
CA SER A 172 10.05 2.26 -2.89
C SER A 172 9.52 3.69 -3.17
N LEU A 173 8.99 4.35 -2.14
CA LEU A 173 8.52 5.73 -2.27
C LEU A 173 9.64 6.68 -2.70
N ALA A 174 10.87 6.45 -2.23
CA ALA A 174 12.04 7.20 -2.64
C ALA A 174 12.27 7.18 -4.16
N ASN A 175 12.06 6.01 -4.79
CA ASN A 175 12.20 5.84 -6.23
C ASN A 175 10.98 6.37 -7.01
N SER A 176 9.78 6.30 -6.43
CA SER A 176 8.54 6.80 -7.06
C SER A 176 8.48 8.31 -7.08
N ILE A 177 8.82 8.96 -5.97
CA ILE A 177 8.61 10.39 -5.76
C ILE A 177 9.82 11.19 -6.23
N ARG A 178 11.05 10.71 -6.02
CA ARG A 178 12.31 11.32 -6.45
C ARG A 178 12.46 12.81 -6.10
N ARG A 179 11.96 13.22 -4.94
CA ARG A 179 12.03 14.60 -4.43
C ARG A 179 12.92 14.68 -3.20
N VAL A 180 13.44 15.89 -2.98
CA VAL A 180 14.16 16.23 -1.75
C VAL A 180 13.17 16.28 -0.59
N LEU A 181 13.56 15.73 0.54
CA LEU A 181 12.77 15.76 1.79
C LEU A 181 13.04 17.06 2.58
N PRO A 182 12.08 17.53 3.35
CA PRO A 182 10.72 17.02 3.45
C PRO A 182 9.86 17.39 2.24
N THR A 183 8.91 16.54 1.86
CA THR A 183 7.98 16.81 0.75
C THR A 183 6.56 16.38 1.11
N SER A 184 5.57 17.11 0.60
CA SER A 184 4.16 16.79 0.82
C SER A 184 3.60 15.96 -0.33
N ILE A 185 2.81 14.99 0.04
CA ILE A 185 2.08 14.11 -0.89
C ILE A 185 0.62 13.97 -0.44
N GLU A 186 -0.27 13.81 -1.40
CA GLU A 186 -1.64 13.38 -1.14
C GLU A 186 -1.82 11.94 -1.58
N THR A 187 -2.34 11.11 -0.71
CA THR A 187 -2.60 9.68 -0.97
C THR A 187 -3.59 9.12 0.05
N VAL A 188 -3.92 7.84 -0.09
CA VAL A 188 -4.65 7.08 0.92
C VAL A 188 -3.77 5.98 1.45
N LEU A 189 -3.50 5.97 2.75
CA LEU A 189 -2.79 4.89 3.42
C LEU A 189 -3.72 3.71 3.70
N LEU A 190 -3.20 2.51 3.47
CA LEU A 190 -3.92 1.25 3.63
C LEU A 190 -3.10 0.26 4.46
N PRO A 191 -3.72 -0.40 5.46
CA PRO A 191 -3.09 -1.55 6.11
C PRO A 191 -3.09 -2.77 5.18
N PHE A 192 -1.94 -3.42 5.04
CA PHE A 192 -1.80 -4.62 4.22
C PHE A 192 -0.80 -5.60 4.84
N LYS A 193 -1.29 -6.75 5.32
CA LYS A 193 -0.49 -7.84 5.89
C LYS A 193 0.53 -7.37 6.95
N GLY A 194 0.07 -6.57 7.92
CA GLY A 194 0.91 -6.03 8.97
C GLY A 194 1.86 -4.90 8.54
N LYS A 195 1.67 -4.35 7.36
CA LYS A 195 2.41 -3.21 6.79
C LYS A 195 1.44 -2.10 6.47
N ILE A 196 1.95 -0.88 6.33
CA ILE A 196 1.20 0.25 5.78
C ILE A 196 1.73 0.52 4.38
N VAL A 197 0.83 0.57 3.43
CA VAL A 197 1.08 0.93 2.03
C VAL A 197 0.19 2.09 1.62
N TYR A 198 0.22 2.49 0.36
CA TYR A 198 -0.70 3.47 -0.19
C TYR A 198 -1.59 2.81 -1.26
N ASP A 199 -2.65 3.48 -1.68
CA ASP A 199 -3.66 2.97 -2.60
C ASP A 199 -3.27 3.03 -4.09
N SER A 200 -1.98 2.87 -4.39
CA SER A 200 -1.38 2.92 -5.73
C SER A 200 -1.22 4.31 -6.33
N PHE A 201 -1.84 5.36 -5.78
CA PHE A 201 -1.79 6.71 -6.32
C PHE A 201 -1.15 7.70 -5.32
N ILE A 202 -0.26 8.54 -5.83
CA ILE A 202 0.43 9.59 -5.08
C ILE A 202 0.40 10.85 -5.89
N HIS A 203 -0.12 11.93 -5.31
CA HIS A 203 0.02 13.28 -5.83
C HIS A 203 1.05 14.04 -5.02
N SER A 204 2.13 14.47 -5.68
CA SER A 204 3.10 15.36 -5.03
C SER A 204 2.54 16.78 -5.04
N LEU A 205 2.49 17.40 -3.86
CA LEU A 205 2.05 18.77 -3.70
C LEU A 205 3.27 19.70 -3.62
N GLU A 206 3.19 20.86 -4.26
CA GLU A 206 4.19 21.92 -4.13
C GLU A 206 3.82 22.83 -2.94
N ILE A 207 3.75 22.26 -1.74
CA ILE A 207 3.59 23.04 -0.53
C ILE A 207 5.01 23.36 -0.04
N GLY A 208 5.45 24.62 -0.26
CA GLY A 208 6.69 25.11 0.29
C GLY A 208 6.60 25.17 1.83
N PHE A 209 7.54 24.55 2.51
CA PHE A 209 7.73 24.84 3.94
C PHE A 209 8.22 26.27 4.04
N GLY A 210 7.51 27.13 4.77
CA GLY A 210 7.96 28.48 5.06
C GLY A 210 9.34 28.45 5.74
N GLU A 211 10.13 29.53 5.61
CA GLU A 211 11.52 29.62 6.10
C GLU A 211 11.71 29.25 7.59
N GLY A 212 10.64 29.17 8.39
CA GLY A 212 10.67 28.74 9.79
C GLY A 212 10.82 27.23 10.03
N ALA A 213 10.58 26.38 9.05
CA ALA A 213 10.64 24.92 9.18
C ALA A 213 12.02 24.31 8.85
N GLN A 214 13.01 25.15 8.49
CA GLN A 214 14.37 24.72 8.14
C GLN A 214 15.40 24.89 9.27
N LYS A 215 14.95 25.13 10.50
CA LYS A 215 15.84 25.28 11.68
C LYS A 215 15.75 24.07 12.60
#